data_21d9c7e8cfcaba43bbf369a0c889952b
#
_entry.id   21d9c7e8cfcaba43bbf369a0c889952b
#
_cell.length_a   1.000
_cell.length_b   1.000
_cell.length_c   1.000
_cell.angle_alpha   90.00
_cell.angle_beta   90.00
_cell.angle_gamma   90.00
#
_symmetry.space_group_name_H-M   'P 1'
#
loop_
_entity.id
_entity.type
_entity.pdbx_description
1 polymer ?
#
loop_
_entity_poly.entity_id
_entity_poly.type
_entity_poly.pdbx_seq_one_letter_code
_entity_poly.pdbx_strand_id
1 'polypeptide(L)'
;LNAKKNVNAKNIFVLPNNKNVVLSCHQAAEMCKEKNVSVISTNNILQGISAIINCGEFSDVEEAKESLNYGKDIIKSLYVASSVRDTSSNGVSIKKGDFIGAIDGEIILCDKNLENCVEKLVERAVGDDTEVIAVYYGRDVDKEDAEKLYNNIKNSFPDCETELYFGGQFVYYYMISVE
;
A
#
# COMPACT_ATOMS: atom_id res chain seq x y z
N LEU A 1 -12.84 16.88 9.59
CA LEU A 1 -14.18 17.25 10.13
C LEU A 1 -15.20 17.57 9.01
N ASN A 2 -14.82 18.24 7.93
CA ASN A 2 -15.76 18.61 6.87
C ASN A 2 -16.24 17.42 6.03
N ALA A 3 -15.40 16.43 5.75
CA ALA A 3 -15.77 15.26 4.95
C ALA A 3 -16.96 14.50 5.55
N LYS A 4 -17.04 14.35 6.88
CA LYS A 4 -18.14 13.63 7.55
C LYS A 4 -19.51 14.30 7.39
N LYS A 5 -19.58 15.62 7.17
CA LYS A 5 -20.84 16.33 6.97
C LYS A 5 -21.54 15.96 5.67
N ASN A 6 -20.74 15.56 4.67
CA ASN A 6 -21.21 15.23 3.33
C ASN A 6 -21.59 13.74 3.17
N VAL A 7 -21.32 12.91 4.18
CA VAL A 7 -21.66 11.48 4.16
C VAL A 7 -23.02 11.29 4.82
N ASN A 8 -24.01 10.83 4.04
CA ASN A 8 -25.34 10.53 4.55
C ASN A 8 -25.40 9.11 5.15
N ALA A 9 -24.63 8.90 6.23
CA ALA A 9 -24.60 7.64 6.97
C ALA A 9 -24.51 7.90 8.48
N LYS A 10 -25.03 6.98 9.29
CA LYS A 10 -24.95 7.00 10.75
C LYS A 10 -23.58 6.52 11.23
N ASN A 11 -23.05 5.50 10.59
CA ASN A 11 -21.75 4.91 10.88
C ASN A 11 -20.78 5.28 9.76
N ILE A 12 -19.59 5.73 10.09
CA ILE A 12 -18.54 6.18 9.15
C ILE A 12 -17.24 5.51 9.53
N PHE A 13 -16.61 4.83 8.57
CA PHE A 13 -15.24 4.33 8.69
C PHE A 13 -14.29 5.31 8.02
N VAL A 14 -13.19 5.63 8.70
CA VAL A 14 -12.13 6.49 8.18
C VAL A 14 -10.87 5.68 8.05
N LEU A 15 -10.36 5.59 6.82
CA LEU A 15 -9.08 4.96 6.51
C LEU A 15 -8.08 6.09 6.17
N PRO A 16 -7.19 6.48 7.10
CA PRO A 16 -6.27 7.63 6.91
C PRO A 16 -5.29 7.45 5.77
N ASN A 17 -4.87 6.21 5.50
CA ASN A 17 -3.89 5.83 4.47
C ASN A 17 -2.55 6.58 4.60
N ASN A 18 -2.26 7.07 5.80
CA ASN A 18 -1.02 7.78 6.11
C ASN A 18 -0.77 7.76 7.62
N LYS A 19 0.33 7.13 8.05
CA LYS A 19 0.71 7.00 9.46
C LYS A 19 0.77 8.33 10.22
N ASN A 20 1.12 9.42 9.53
CA ASN A 20 1.30 10.73 10.15
C ASN A 20 -0.03 11.40 10.55
N VAL A 21 -1.16 10.97 9.98
CA VAL A 21 -2.48 11.57 10.27
C VAL A 21 -3.40 10.66 11.08
N VAL A 22 -3.00 9.41 11.35
CA VAL A 22 -3.81 8.44 12.12
C VAL A 22 -4.26 9.03 13.45
N LEU A 23 -3.34 9.57 14.24
CA LEU A 23 -3.65 10.16 15.55
C LEU A 23 -4.66 11.31 15.43
N SER A 24 -4.48 12.19 14.45
CA SER A 24 -5.40 13.31 14.21
C SER A 24 -6.79 12.82 13.76
N CYS A 25 -6.87 11.70 13.05
CA CYS A 25 -8.15 11.08 12.69
C CYS A 25 -8.87 10.53 13.92
N HIS A 26 -8.18 9.88 14.86
CA HIS A 26 -8.76 9.42 16.13
C HIS A 26 -9.29 10.60 16.95
N GLN A 27 -8.50 11.65 17.14
CA GLN A 27 -8.94 12.86 17.84
C GLN A 27 -10.19 13.49 17.19
N ALA A 28 -10.20 13.56 15.84
CA ALA A 28 -11.37 14.08 15.12
C ALA A 28 -12.60 13.18 15.24
N ALA A 29 -12.43 11.86 15.35
CA ALA A 29 -13.52 10.92 15.58
C ALA A 29 -14.13 11.10 16.97
N GLU A 30 -13.32 11.22 18.02
CA GLU A 30 -13.78 11.47 19.41
C GLU A 30 -14.58 12.77 19.55
N MET A 31 -14.21 13.80 18.79
CA MET A 31 -14.93 15.08 18.76
C MET A 31 -16.29 15.01 18.02
N CYS A 32 -16.57 13.92 17.31
CA CYS A 32 -17.78 13.76 16.54
C CYS A 32 -18.88 13.11 17.41
N LYS A 33 -19.83 13.94 17.90
CA LYS A 33 -20.95 13.46 18.73
C LYS A 33 -22.21 13.09 17.95
N GLU A 34 -22.29 13.50 16.69
CA GLU A 34 -23.52 13.35 15.88
C GLU A 34 -23.57 12.04 15.09
N LYS A 35 -22.42 11.42 14.86
CA LYS A 35 -22.25 10.20 14.05
C LYS A 35 -21.25 9.27 14.73
N ASN A 36 -21.41 7.99 14.51
CA ASN A 36 -20.43 7.00 14.94
C ASN A 36 -19.27 6.99 13.93
N VAL A 37 -18.10 7.46 14.35
CA VAL A 37 -16.91 7.50 13.50
C VAL A 37 -15.89 6.51 14.05
N SER A 38 -15.53 5.51 13.24
CA SER A 38 -14.52 4.52 13.54
C SER A 38 -13.30 4.75 12.65
N VAL A 39 -12.11 4.78 13.23
CA VAL A 39 -10.85 4.92 12.48
C VAL A 39 -10.19 3.56 12.37
N ILE A 40 -9.98 3.13 11.13
CA ILE A 40 -9.17 1.96 10.79
C ILE A 40 -7.78 2.48 10.50
N SER A 41 -6.82 2.19 11.37
CA SER A 41 -5.48 2.80 11.35
C SER A 41 -4.61 2.31 10.19
N THR A 42 -5.02 2.63 8.96
CA THR A 42 -4.25 2.35 7.75
C THR A 42 -3.09 3.33 7.63
N ASN A 43 -1.88 2.83 7.44
CA ASN A 43 -0.65 3.62 7.38
C ASN A 43 -0.31 4.08 5.95
N ASN A 44 -0.91 3.46 4.95
CA ASN A 44 -0.69 3.74 3.54
C ASN A 44 -1.92 3.36 2.70
N ILE A 45 -1.92 3.74 1.43
CA ILE A 45 -3.06 3.53 0.53
C ILE A 45 -3.29 2.06 0.20
N LEU A 46 -2.25 1.23 0.13
CA LEU A 46 -2.37 -0.19 -0.17
C LEU A 46 -3.13 -0.91 0.95
N GLN A 47 -2.81 -0.61 2.21
CA GLN A 47 -3.58 -1.09 3.37
C GLN A 47 -5.05 -0.67 3.31
N GLY A 48 -5.32 0.56 2.84
CA GLY A 48 -6.68 1.05 2.68
C GLY A 48 -7.45 0.31 1.59
N ILE A 49 -6.80 0.01 0.48
CA ILE A 49 -7.38 -0.74 -0.63
C ILE A 49 -7.69 -2.18 -0.18
N SER A 50 -6.72 -2.88 0.40
CA SER A 50 -6.88 -4.24 0.89
C SER A 50 -7.96 -4.33 1.98
N ALA A 51 -7.98 -3.39 2.94
CA ALA A 51 -9.04 -3.32 3.94
C ALA A 51 -10.45 -3.28 3.32
N ILE A 52 -10.64 -2.54 2.23
CA ILE A 52 -11.94 -2.41 1.58
C ILE A 52 -12.27 -3.64 0.73
N ILE A 53 -11.31 -4.18 -0.02
CA ILE A 53 -11.52 -5.35 -0.90
C ILE A 53 -11.85 -6.57 -0.05
N ASN A 54 -11.14 -6.76 1.06
CA ASN A 54 -11.33 -7.89 1.97
C ASN A 54 -12.44 -7.68 3.00
N CYS A 55 -13.11 -6.51 3.00
CA CYS A 55 -14.26 -6.25 3.85
C CYS A 55 -15.49 -6.93 3.24
N GLY A 56 -15.80 -8.14 3.70
CA GLY A 56 -16.99 -8.89 3.30
C GLY A 56 -18.30 -8.24 3.74
N GLU A 57 -19.39 -9.01 3.70
CA GLU A 57 -20.65 -8.62 4.32
C GLU A 57 -20.51 -8.65 5.84
N PHE A 58 -21.16 -7.70 6.52
CA PHE A 58 -21.13 -7.59 7.97
C PHE A 58 -22.54 -7.29 8.52
N SER A 59 -22.83 -7.81 9.69
CA SER A 59 -24.13 -7.63 10.36
C SER A 59 -24.16 -6.38 11.24
N ASP A 60 -23.04 -5.96 11.77
CA ASP A 60 -22.91 -4.81 12.65
C ASP A 60 -21.56 -4.05 12.49
N VAL A 61 -21.39 -2.97 13.26
CA VAL A 61 -20.25 -2.08 13.18
C VAL A 61 -18.97 -2.72 13.70
N GLU A 62 -19.06 -3.59 14.68
CA GLU A 62 -17.86 -4.24 15.27
C GLU A 62 -17.33 -5.31 14.33
N GLU A 63 -18.19 -6.10 13.74
CA GLU A 63 -17.81 -7.07 12.69
C GLU A 63 -17.17 -6.36 11.49
N ALA A 64 -17.73 -5.22 11.05
CA ALA A 64 -17.12 -4.40 10.00
C ALA A 64 -15.72 -3.89 10.37
N LYS A 65 -15.50 -3.47 11.62
CA LYS A 65 -14.18 -3.04 12.10
C LYS A 65 -13.17 -4.19 12.11
N GLU A 66 -13.59 -5.37 12.57
CA GLU A 66 -12.75 -6.56 12.59
C GLU A 66 -12.33 -6.95 11.17
N SER A 67 -13.28 -6.99 10.24
CA SER A 67 -13.04 -7.30 8.84
C SER A 67 -12.09 -6.29 8.16
N LEU A 68 -12.33 -4.99 8.34
CA LEU A 68 -11.45 -3.93 7.81
C LEU A 68 -10.04 -3.97 8.40
N ASN A 69 -9.90 -4.27 9.69
CA ASN A 69 -8.58 -4.43 10.31
C ASN A 69 -7.87 -5.68 9.82
N TYR A 70 -8.58 -6.79 9.67
CA TYR A 70 -8.02 -7.99 9.07
C TYR A 70 -7.45 -7.70 7.68
N GLY A 71 -8.27 -7.15 6.76
CA GLY A 71 -7.83 -6.82 5.41
C GLY A 71 -6.65 -5.84 5.37
N LYS A 72 -6.55 -4.89 6.32
CA LYS A 72 -5.41 -4.00 6.45
C LYS A 72 -4.12 -4.74 6.84
N ASP A 73 -4.22 -5.78 7.66
CA ASP A 73 -3.07 -6.42 8.29
C ASP A 73 -2.50 -7.63 7.51
N ILE A 74 -3.27 -8.16 6.55
CA ILE A 74 -2.83 -9.32 5.75
C ILE A 74 -1.79 -8.98 4.67
N ILE A 75 -1.62 -7.71 4.31
CA ILE A 75 -0.72 -7.32 3.22
C ILE A 75 0.65 -6.86 3.68
N LYS A 76 1.65 -7.09 2.83
CA LYS A 76 2.91 -6.34 2.80
C LYS A 76 2.81 -5.24 1.75
N SER A 77 3.20 -4.03 2.12
CA SER A 77 3.14 -2.84 1.25
C SER A 77 4.53 -2.49 0.74
N LEU A 78 4.74 -2.63 -0.57
CA LEU A 78 6.03 -2.38 -1.22
C LEU A 78 5.99 -1.04 -1.96
N TYR A 79 7.11 -0.33 -1.92
CA TYR A 79 7.27 0.97 -2.58
C TYR A 79 8.61 1.07 -3.26
N VAL A 80 8.63 1.57 -4.51
CA VAL A 80 9.85 1.87 -5.24
C VAL A 80 9.85 3.33 -5.68
N ALA A 81 10.90 4.06 -5.25
CA ALA A 81 11.13 5.47 -5.58
C ALA A 81 12.60 5.72 -5.88
N SER A 82 12.93 6.84 -6.55
CA SER A 82 14.33 7.24 -6.71
C SER A 82 14.84 8.05 -5.53
N SER A 83 16.10 7.86 -5.16
CA SER A 83 16.74 8.65 -4.12
C SER A 83 17.09 10.05 -4.62
N VAL A 84 16.69 11.09 -3.86
CA VAL A 84 17.01 12.49 -4.16
C VAL A 84 18.38 12.93 -3.63
N ARG A 85 19.03 12.12 -2.80
CA ARG A 85 20.33 12.42 -2.16
C ARG A 85 21.09 11.13 -1.81
N ASP A 86 22.40 11.29 -1.62
CA ASP A 86 23.22 10.23 -1.02
C ASP A 86 22.82 10.02 0.45
N THR A 87 22.62 8.78 0.85
CA THR A 87 22.24 8.42 2.23
C THR A 87 22.61 6.97 2.52
N SER A 88 22.38 6.54 3.75
CA SER A 88 22.40 5.11 4.11
C SER A 88 21.25 4.81 5.06
N SER A 89 20.66 3.64 4.93
CA SER A 89 19.58 3.16 5.80
C SER A 89 19.68 1.66 5.95
N ASN A 90 19.55 1.14 7.17
CA ASN A 90 19.59 -0.30 7.48
C ASN A 90 20.81 -1.04 6.84
N GLY A 91 21.99 -0.38 6.78
CA GLY A 91 23.18 -0.94 6.17
C GLY A 91 23.23 -0.86 4.62
N VAL A 92 22.18 -0.35 3.99
CA VAL A 92 22.11 -0.12 2.53
C VAL A 92 22.71 1.25 2.22
N SER A 93 23.79 1.29 1.42
CA SER A 93 24.37 2.53 0.89
C SER A 93 23.59 2.94 -0.37
N ILE A 94 23.07 4.14 -0.38
CA ILE A 94 22.15 4.66 -1.41
C ILE A 94 22.81 5.90 -2.02
N LYS A 95 22.90 5.95 -3.34
CA LYS A 95 23.36 7.12 -4.09
C LYS A 95 22.17 7.89 -4.66
N LYS A 96 22.35 9.19 -4.85
CA LYS A 96 21.37 10.01 -5.56
C LYS A 96 21.09 9.42 -6.95
N GLY A 97 19.83 9.20 -7.25
CA GLY A 97 19.36 8.61 -8.50
C GLY A 97 19.21 7.07 -8.47
N ASP A 98 19.72 6.38 -7.44
CA ASP A 98 19.41 4.96 -7.24
C ASP A 98 17.92 4.77 -6.92
N PHE A 99 17.36 3.63 -7.35
CA PHE A 99 16.01 3.23 -6.97
C PHE A 99 16.05 2.52 -5.62
N ILE A 100 15.16 2.95 -4.74
CA ILE A 100 15.04 2.45 -3.37
C ILE A 100 13.80 1.57 -3.29
N GLY A 101 13.96 0.33 -2.83
CA GLY A 101 12.88 -0.58 -2.49
C GLY A 101 12.64 -0.61 -0.99
N ALA A 102 11.39 -0.38 -0.59
CA ALA A 102 10.94 -0.43 0.81
C ALA A 102 9.77 -1.39 0.99
N ILE A 103 9.74 -2.13 2.10
CA ILE A 103 8.61 -2.96 2.55
C ILE A 103 8.11 -2.37 3.86
N ASP A 104 6.82 -2.09 3.95
CA ASP A 104 6.12 -1.53 5.13
C ASP A 104 6.79 -0.26 5.69
N GLY A 105 7.44 0.50 4.81
CA GLY A 105 8.13 1.74 5.13
C GLY A 105 9.60 1.60 5.54
N GLU A 106 10.12 0.38 5.60
CA GLU A 106 11.55 0.11 5.83
C GLU A 106 12.29 -0.10 4.51
N ILE A 107 13.42 0.61 4.34
CA ILE A 107 14.28 0.43 3.16
C ILE A 107 15.00 -0.91 3.26
N ILE A 108 14.77 -1.76 2.26
CA ILE A 108 15.28 -3.13 2.21
C ILE A 108 16.45 -3.27 1.24
N LEU A 109 16.40 -2.54 0.12
CA LEU A 109 17.41 -2.60 -0.92
C LEU A 109 17.46 -1.30 -1.73
N CYS A 110 18.54 -1.15 -2.52
CA CYS A 110 18.58 -0.20 -3.62
C CYS A 110 19.21 -0.85 -4.85
N ASP A 111 18.88 -0.34 -6.02
CA ASP A 111 19.44 -0.77 -7.29
C ASP A 111 19.54 0.41 -8.26
N LYS A 112 20.43 0.34 -9.25
CA LYS A 112 20.54 1.35 -10.30
C LYS A 112 19.53 1.17 -11.41
N ASN A 113 18.95 -0.02 -11.52
CA ASN A 113 17.95 -0.38 -12.50
C ASN A 113 16.59 -0.52 -11.79
N LEU A 114 15.55 0.13 -12.32
CA LEU A 114 14.20 0.14 -11.75
C LEU A 114 13.58 -1.25 -11.74
N GLU A 115 13.65 -1.96 -12.86
CA GLU A 115 13.07 -3.30 -13.03
C GLU A 115 13.69 -4.29 -12.03
N ASN A 116 15.04 -4.33 -11.97
CA ASN A 116 15.76 -5.16 -11.00
C ASN A 116 15.41 -4.82 -9.54
N CYS A 117 15.23 -3.53 -9.23
CA CYS A 117 14.84 -3.09 -7.90
C CYS A 117 13.49 -3.66 -7.51
N VAL A 118 12.50 -3.60 -8.42
CA VAL A 118 11.15 -4.13 -8.20
C VAL A 118 11.17 -5.64 -8.06
N GLU A 119 11.79 -6.36 -8.99
CA GLU A 119 11.84 -7.82 -8.98
C GLU A 119 12.45 -8.36 -7.68
N LYS A 120 13.63 -7.85 -7.28
CA LYS A 120 14.28 -8.22 -6.02
C LYS A 120 13.45 -7.86 -4.78
N LEU A 121 12.66 -6.78 -4.85
CA LEU A 121 11.81 -6.37 -3.75
C LEU A 121 10.62 -7.33 -3.59
N VAL A 122 9.99 -7.72 -4.70
CA VAL A 122 8.91 -8.71 -4.72
C VAL A 122 9.40 -10.07 -4.24
N GLU A 123 10.56 -10.54 -4.73
CA GLU A 123 11.19 -11.79 -4.28
C GLU A 123 11.38 -11.86 -2.75
N ARG A 124 11.68 -10.72 -2.11
CA ARG A 124 11.84 -10.66 -0.64
C ARG A 124 10.52 -10.59 0.13
N ALA A 125 9.46 -10.17 -0.53
CA ALA A 125 8.16 -10.00 0.10
C ALA A 125 7.28 -11.25 -0.02
N VAL A 126 7.36 -11.96 -1.15
CA VAL A 126 6.59 -13.18 -1.42
C VAL A 126 7.01 -14.29 -0.46
N GLY A 127 6.05 -14.98 0.11
CA GLY A 127 6.20 -16.16 0.97
C GLY A 127 5.38 -17.33 0.43
N ASP A 128 5.45 -18.46 1.12
CA ASP A 128 4.74 -19.70 0.73
C ASP A 128 3.21 -19.56 0.78
N ASP A 129 2.72 -18.58 1.54
CA ASP A 129 1.31 -18.27 1.77
C ASP A 129 0.79 -17.07 0.95
N THR A 130 1.63 -16.58 0.03
CA THR A 130 1.23 -15.46 -0.85
C THR A 130 0.29 -15.95 -1.94
N GLU A 131 -0.90 -15.33 -2.03
CA GLU A 131 -1.92 -15.65 -3.03
C GLU A 131 -2.02 -14.57 -4.11
N VAL A 132 -1.85 -13.29 -3.75
CA VAL A 132 -2.07 -12.15 -4.67
C VAL A 132 -0.90 -11.17 -4.67
N ILE A 133 -0.50 -10.73 -5.87
CA ILE A 133 0.48 -9.65 -6.09
C ILE A 133 -0.17 -8.59 -6.96
N ALA A 134 -0.59 -7.45 -6.38
CA ALA A 134 -1.16 -6.36 -7.15
C ALA A 134 -0.14 -5.22 -7.35
N VAL A 135 0.16 -4.92 -8.61
CA VAL A 135 1.16 -3.94 -9.05
C VAL A 135 0.46 -2.65 -9.52
N TYR A 136 0.80 -1.52 -8.89
CA TYR A 136 0.31 -0.20 -9.26
C TYR A 136 1.47 0.64 -9.80
N TYR A 137 1.47 0.93 -11.11
CA TYR A 137 2.52 1.77 -11.71
C TYR A 137 2.17 3.26 -11.68
N GLY A 138 3.21 4.07 -11.44
CA GLY A 138 3.10 5.52 -11.34
C GLY A 138 3.03 6.20 -12.70
N ARG A 139 2.76 7.51 -12.69
CA ARG A 139 2.63 8.30 -13.92
C ARG A 139 3.92 8.43 -14.73
N ASP A 140 5.07 8.26 -14.07
CA ASP A 140 6.40 8.40 -14.68
C ASP A 140 6.95 7.04 -15.17
N VAL A 141 6.07 6.02 -15.29
CA VAL A 141 6.35 4.70 -15.86
C VAL A 141 5.49 4.50 -17.11
N ASP A 142 6.11 4.14 -18.21
CA ASP A 142 5.40 3.82 -19.43
C ASP A 142 4.63 2.50 -19.29
N LYS A 143 3.45 2.45 -19.90
CA LYS A 143 2.56 1.28 -19.81
C LYS A 143 3.23 0.01 -20.33
N GLU A 144 4.00 0.11 -21.39
CA GLU A 144 4.74 -1.02 -22.01
C GLU A 144 5.78 -1.59 -21.02
N ASP A 145 6.51 -0.72 -20.32
CA ASP A 145 7.48 -1.14 -19.29
C ASP A 145 6.78 -1.78 -18.09
N ALA A 146 5.62 -1.22 -17.68
CA ALA A 146 4.82 -1.80 -16.62
C ALA A 146 4.27 -3.19 -16.98
N GLU A 147 3.78 -3.37 -18.22
CA GLU A 147 3.30 -4.67 -18.73
C GLU A 147 4.43 -5.71 -18.81
N LYS A 148 5.63 -5.28 -19.22
CA LYS A 148 6.80 -6.15 -19.25
C LYS A 148 7.18 -6.62 -17.83
N LEU A 149 7.26 -5.70 -16.88
CA LEU A 149 7.55 -6.03 -15.47
C LEU A 149 6.47 -6.96 -14.88
N TYR A 150 5.21 -6.66 -15.13
CA TYR A 150 4.09 -7.52 -14.73
C TYR A 150 4.25 -8.95 -15.23
N ASN A 151 4.61 -9.12 -16.53
CA ASN A 151 4.82 -10.46 -17.09
C ASN A 151 6.02 -11.17 -16.45
N ASN A 152 7.09 -10.45 -16.11
CA ASN A 152 8.23 -11.02 -15.41
C ASN A 152 7.83 -11.52 -14.01
N ILE A 153 7.10 -10.71 -13.24
CA ILE A 153 6.60 -11.08 -11.91
C ILE A 153 5.68 -12.31 -12.02
N LYS A 154 4.71 -12.27 -12.92
CA LYS A 154 3.77 -13.38 -13.15
C LYS A 154 4.46 -14.70 -13.51
N ASN A 155 5.53 -14.63 -14.32
CA ASN A 155 6.31 -15.82 -14.69
C ASN A 155 7.18 -16.33 -13.53
N SER A 156 7.65 -15.43 -12.65
CA SER A 156 8.46 -15.79 -11.48
C SER A 156 7.62 -16.39 -10.34
N PHE A 157 6.34 -16.00 -10.25
CA PHE A 157 5.41 -16.45 -9.21
C PHE A 157 4.12 -16.99 -9.84
N PRO A 158 4.19 -18.13 -10.54
CA PRO A 158 3.05 -18.66 -11.31
C PRO A 158 1.87 -19.13 -10.43
N ASP A 159 2.12 -19.40 -9.15
CA ASP A 159 1.10 -19.82 -8.18
C ASP A 159 0.35 -18.63 -7.55
N CYS A 160 0.84 -17.39 -7.78
CA CYS A 160 0.19 -16.16 -7.30
C CYS A 160 -0.68 -15.54 -8.40
N GLU A 161 -1.86 -15.06 -8.02
CA GLU A 161 -2.64 -14.18 -8.90
C GLU A 161 -1.92 -12.83 -8.99
N THR A 162 -1.55 -12.42 -10.21
CA THR A 162 -0.85 -11.16 -10.43
C THR A 162 -1.76 -10.17 -11.15
N GLU A 163 -1.85 -8.95 -10.65
CA GLU A 163 -2.68 -7.88 -11.20
C GLU A 163 -1.85 -6.64 -11.54
N LEU A 164 -2.26 -5.87 -12.55
CA LEU A 164 -1.59 -4.63 -12.96
C LEU A 164 -2.59 -3.49 -13.08
N TYR A 165 -2.31 -2.39 -12.39
CA TYR A 165 -3.14 -1.19 -12.39
C TYR A 165 -2.34 0.08 -12.65
N PHE A 166 -2.94 1.04 -13.36
CA PHE A 166 -2.41 2.40 -13.40
C PHE A 166 -2.80 3.14 -12.11
N GLY A 167 -1.85 3.32 -11.21
CA GLY A 167 -2.03 4.04 -9.96
C GLY A 167 -1.92 5.56 -10.11
N GLY A 168 -1.14 6.04 -11.09
CA GLY A 168 -0.94 7.45 -11.39
C GLY A 168 -0.23 8.26 -10.30
N GLN A 169 0.38 7.60 -9.31
CA GLN A 169 1.11 8.25 -8.22
C GLN A 169 2.34 9.01 -8.73
N PHE A 170 2.67 10.13 -8.03
CA PHE A 170 3.71 11.07 -8.44
C PHE A 170 5.11 10.76 -7.89
N VAL A 171 5.20 10.07 -6.74
CA VAL A 171 6.47 9.88 -6.01
C VAL A 171 7.04 8.50 -6.26
N TYR A 172 6.17 7.51 -6.28
CA TYR A 172 6.56 6.11 -6.43
C TYR A 172 6.43 5.67 -7.88
N TYR A 173 7.49 5.08 -8.43
CA TYR A 173 7.41 4.41 -9.73
C TYR A 173 6.48 3.21 -9.66
N TYR A 174 6.61 2.41 -8.59
CA TYR A 174 5.72 1.30 -8.32
C TYR A 174 5.30 1.28 -6.85
N MET A 175 4.05 0.93 -6.63
CA MET A 175 3.50 0.47 -5.36
C MET A 175 2.97 -0.93 -5.59
N ILE A 176 3.23 -1.86 -4.65
CA ILE A 176 2.84 -3.26 -4.82
C ILE A 176 2.29 -3.77 -3.49
N SER A 177 1.12 -4.40 -3.52
CA SER A 177 0.62 -5.20 -2.40
C SER A 177 0.92 -6.68 -2.63
N VAL A 178 1.33 -7.36 -1.59
CA VAL A 178 1.59 -8.79 -1.55
C VAL A 178 0.73 -9.35 -0.42
N GLU A 179 -0.27 -10.17 -0.77
CA GLU A 179 -1.24 -10.81 0.13
C GLU A 179 -1.05 -12.31 0.19
#